data_a53a09d4c2eec2150159762cf884306a
#
_entry.id   a53a09d4c2eec2150159762cf884306a
#
_cell.length_a   1.000
_cell.length_b   1.000
_cell.length_c   1.000
_cell.angle_alpha   90.00
_cell.angle_beta   90.00
_cell.angle_gamma   90.00
#
_symmetry.space_group_name_H-M   'P 1'
#
loop_
_entity.id
_entity.type
_entity.pdbx_description
1 polymer ?
#
loop_
_entity_poly.entity_id
_entity_poly.type
_entity_poly.pdbx_seq_one_letter_code
_entity_poly.pdbx_strand_id
1 'polypeptide(L)'
;FCMGDWYYLVFSSYTDGFSTYYRMSRSPKGPWLKPRVDTFDGRAFYAAKTGTDGKDRFIYGWNPTRGENGWGFDPGNDFGKDYQTWNWGGSIVVHKILQHEDGTLGVCPVDSVANAFVRSEEIHAEGLTGTWTKDHNTLSCCSEYGYSAALAQKIPEQCCIRATLKYTGEPSRFGLALQVDEKFDFGYYLMFEPEFNRIQFRSGLRMYEQGGQMFPYAVEMERPLTLETDKEYELALYIQDTIAVLYVNNDVAFGFRMYNYQGRSLGFFVSEGNLEVRDAVI
;
A
#
# COMPACT_ATOMS: atom_id res chain seq x y z
N PHE A 1 24.19 9.21 -3.02
CA PHE A 1 24.10 9.52 -4.46
C PHE A 1 23.74 10.98 -4.69
N CYS A 2 23.90 11.43 -5.90
CA CYS A 2 23.48 12.75 -6.35
C CYS A 2 22.37 12.59 -7.41
N MET A 3 21.39 13.48 -7.40
CA MET A 3 20.33 13.56 -8.40
C MET A 3 19.91 15.04 -8.53
N GLY A 4 19.98 15.59 -9.74
CA GLY A 4 19.90 17.05 -9.90
C GLY A 4 20.93 17.76 -9.04
N ASP A 5 20.51 18.82 -8.36
CA ASP A 5 21.35 19.62 -7.47
C ASP A 5 21.38 19.12 -6.01
N TRP A 6 20.89 17.92 -5.75
CA TRP A 6 20.76 17.39 -4.41
C TRP A 6 21.61 16.14 -4.19
N TYR A 7 22.19 16.04 -3.02
CA TYR A 7 22.85 14.87 -2.47
C TYR A 7 21.87 14.14 -1.55
N TYR A 8 21.88 12.81 -1.63
CA TYR A 8 21.01 11.95 -0.83
C TYR A 8 21.83 10.92 -0.06
N LEU A 9 21.56 10.82 1.23
CA LEU A 9 22.05 9.78 2.11
C LEU A 9 20.91 8.81 2.38
N VAL A 10 21.04 7.56 1.94
CA VAL A 10 20.06 6.50 2.18
C VAL A 10 20.60 5.56 3.24
N PHE A 11 19.80 5.28 4.24
CA PHE A 11 20.16 4.40 5.35
C PHE A 11 18.92 3.68 5.89
N SER A 12 19.15 2.55 6.56
CA SER A 12 18.07 1.81 7.22
C SER A 12 18.26 1.89 8.73
N SER A 13 17.15 2.03 9.45
CA SER A 13 17.15 2.04 10.91
C SER A 13 16.29 0.88 11.44
N TYR A 14 16.93 0.04 12.23
CA TYR A 14 16.25 -1.09 12.87
C TYR A 14 15.39 -0.64 14.05
N THR A 15 15.88 0.31 14.82
CA THR A 15 15.25 0.76 16.07
C THR A 15 14.15 1.78 15.87
N ASP A 16 14.14 2.43 14.71
CA ASP A 16 13.17 3.48 14.37
C ASP A 16 12.29 3.03 13.20
N GLY A 17 11.26 2.25 13.50
CA GLY A 17 10.25 1.84 12.55
C GLY A 17 10.65 0.72 11.59
N PHE A 18 11.87 0.18 11.64
CA PHE A 18 12.33 -0.89 10.74
C PHE A 18 12.08 -0.55 9.27
N SER A 19 12.67 0.57 8.82
CA SER A 19 12.46 1.13 7.48
C SER A 19 13.75 1.66 6.88
N THR A 20 13.72 1.91 5.58
CA THR A 20 14.77 2.64 4.86
C THR A 20 14.38 4.10 4.71
N TYR A 21 15.28 4.96 5.12
CA TYR A 21 15.12 6.42 5.19
C TYR A 21 16.09 7.12 4.25
N TYR A 22 15.83 8.39 4.00
CA TYR A 22 16.80 9.27 3.36
C TYR A 22 16.92 10.62 4.05
N ARG A 23 18.06 11.25 3.78
CA ARG A 23 18.33 12.66 4.08
C ARG A 23 18.79 13.32 2.79
N MET A 24 18.57 14.62 2.67
CA MET A 24 18.91 15.42 1.49
C MET A 24 19.74 16.63 1.85
N SER A 25 20.62 17.06 0.96
CA SER A 25 21.49 18.22 1.16
C SER A 25 21.91 18.83 -0.18
N ARG A 26 22.20 20.13 -0.17
CA ARG A 26 22.85 20.81 -1.31
C ARG A 26 24.36 20.60 -1.35
N SER A 27 24.92 19.94 -0.36
CA SER A 27 26.36 19.68 -0.24
C SER A 27 26.62 18.27 0.27
N PRO A 28 27.65 17.55 -0.23
CA PRO A 28 28.00 16.23 0.28
C PRO A 28 28.47 16.26 1.76
N LYS A 29 28.79 17.44 2.27
CA LYS A 29 29.19 17.66 3.66
C LYS A 29 28.02 18.05 4.57
N GLY A 30 26.82 18.20 4.02
CA GLY A 30 25.66 18.70 4.74
C GLY A 30 25.58 20.25 4.76
N PRO A 31 24.68 20.83 5.53
CA PRO A 31 23.81 20.16 6.49
C PRO A 31 22.79 19.23 5.80
N TRP A 32 22.50 18.11 6.49
CA TRP A 32 21.54 17.12 6.01
C TRP A 32 20.13 17.42 6.53
N LEU A 33 19.20 17.59 5.63
CA LEU A 33 17.80 17.90 5.91
C LEU A 33 16.99 16.61 6.00
N LYS A 34 16.08 16.54 6.95
CA LYS A 34 15.05 15.52 7.05
C LYS A 34 13.78 16.05 6.38
N PRO A 35 13.31 15.48 5.26
CA PRO A 35 12.00 15.84 4.70
C PRO A 35 10.87 15.32 5.60
N ARG A 36 9.66 15.85 5.38
CA ARG A 36 8.47 15.45 6.16
C ARG A 36 8.19 13.95 6.02
N VAL A 37 8.24 13.44 4.81
CA VAL A 37 8.18 12.00 4.51
C VAL A 37 9.57 11.62 4.01
N ASP A 38 10.30 10.85 4.80
CA ASP A 38 11.70 10.53 4.58
C ASP A 38 11.94 9.03 4.33
N THR A 39 10.88 8.31 3.94
CA THR A 39 10.91 6.89 3.59
C THR A 39 10.45 6.69 2.15
N PHE A 40 10.81 5.56 1.53
CA PHE A 40 10.46 5.22 0.15
C PHE A 40 9.21 4.33 0.05
N ASP A 41 8.99 3.50 1.06
CA ASP A 41 7.88 2.57 1.15
C ASP A 41 7.39 2.50 2.60
N GLY A 42 6.44 1.65 2.88
CA GLY A 42 5.94 1.40 4.23
C GLY A 42 7.01 0.80 5.15
N ARG A 43 6.61 0.59 6.39
CA ARG A 43 7.41 -0.12 7.38
C ARG A 43 7.78 -1.50 6.83
N ALA A 44 8.98 -1.97 7.19
CA ALA A 44 9.56 -3.23 6.76
C ALA A 44 10.20 -3.25 5.35
N PHE A 45 10.11 -2.21 4.55
CA PHE A 45 10.99 -2.02 3.40
C PHE A 45 12.38 -1.65 3.91
N TYR A 46 13.27 -2.65 3.98
CA TYR A 46 14.49 -2.55 4.78
C TYR A 46 15.75 -2.89 4.00
N ALA A 47 16.89 -2.43 4.53
CA ALA A 47 18.24 -2.60 4.00
C ALA A 47 18.40 -2.19 2.53
N ALA A 48 17.55 -1.25 2.07
CA ALA A 48 17.53 -0.89 0.68
C ALA A 48 18.81 -0.22 0.20
N LYS A 49 19.13 -0.47 -1.06
CA LYS A 49 20.23 0.11 -1.82
C LYS A 49 19.69 0.79 -3.07
N THR A 50 20.47 1.70 -3.64
CA THR A 50 20.11 2.35 -4.89
C THR A 50 21.08 1.98 -5.99
N GLY A 51 20.56 1.93 -7.22
CA GLY A 51 21.32 1.74 -8.46
C GLY A 51 20.77 2.61 -9.57
N THR A 52 21.48 2.71 -10.68
CA THR A 52 21.06 3.44 -11.87
C THR A 52 21.42 2.64 -13.11
N ASP A 53 20.57 2.74 -14.13
CA ASP A 53 20.85 2.23 -15.48
C ASP A 53 21.45 3.30 -16.41
N GLY A 54 21.77 4.47 -15.86
CA GLY A 54 22.29 5.64 -16.61
C GLY A 54 21.21 6.65 -16.97
N LYS A 55 19.93 6.26 -16.95
CA LYS A 55 18.78 7.12 -17.22
C LYS A 55 17.95 7.33 -15.95
N ASP A 56 17.52 6.26 -15.36
CA ASP A 56 16.68 6.24 -14.18
C ASP A 56 17.46 5.77 -12.95
N ARG A 57 16.97 6.12 -11.77
CA ARG A 57 17.50 5.62 -10.51
C ARG A 57 16.46 4.77 -9.82
N PHE A 58 16.93 3.66 -9.27
CA PHE A 58 16.10 2.67 -8.61
C PHE A 58 16.52 2.51 -7.16
N ILE A 59 15.57 2.15 -6.31
CA ILE A 59 15.82 1.66 -4.97
C ILE A 59 15.25 0.26 -4.84
N TYR A 60 16.03 -0.64 -4.25
CA TYR A 60 15.63 -2.02 -4.03
C TYR A 60 15.94 -2.42 -2.58
N GLY A 61 14.96 -3.01 -1.95
CA GLY A 61 15.00 -3.51 -0.59
C GLY A 61 14.18 -4.78 -0.49
N TRP A 62 14.13 -5.38 0.66
CA TRP A 62 13.26 -6.52 0.85
C TRP A 62 11.92 -6.12 1.49
N ASN A 63 10.89 -6.85 1.10
CA ASN A 63 9.64 -6.94 1.83
C ASN A 63 9.69 -8.24 2.62
N PRO A 64 9.81 -8.19 3.98
CA PRO A 64 10.12 -9.36 4.78
C PRO A 64 9.02 -10.39 4.73
N THR A 65 9.41 -11.64 4.78
CA THR A 65 8.52 -12.76 5.07
C THR A 65 8.23 -12.83 6.57
N ARG A 66 7.28 -13.67 6.95
CA ARG A 66 6.92 -13.88 8.36
C ARG A 66 7.14 -15.34 8.75
N GLY A 67 7.49 -15.59 9.98
CA GLY A 67 7.75 -16.91 10.53
C GLY A 67 7.52 -16.98 12.03
N GLU A 68 7.52 -18.20 12.59
CA GLU A 68 7.22 -18.44 14.00
C GLU A 68 8.25 -17.85 14.96
N ASN A 69 9.50 -17.80 14.55
CA ASN A 69 10.62 -17.39 15.40
C ASN A 69 11.32 -16.18 14.79
N GLY A 70 10.91 -15.00 15.05
CA GLY A 70 11.33 -13.73 14.44
C GLY A 70 12.81 -13.39 14.29
N TRP A 71 13.73 -14.37 14.37
CA TRP A 71 15.19 -14.19 14.29
C TRP A 71 15.88 -15.26 13.45
N GLY A 72 15.19 -15.94 12.59
CA GLY A 72 15.82 -16.89 11.68
C GLY A 72 16.20 -16.25 10.36
N PHE A 73 17.38 -16.57 9.83
CA PHE A 73 17.68 -16.48 8.41
C PHE A 73 16.95 -17.57 7.60
N ASP A 74 15.74 -17.89 8.03
CA ASP A 74 14.91 -18.75 7.21
C ASP A 74 14.65 -17.98 5.91
N PRO A 75 15.09 -18.47 4.74
CA PRO A 75 14.95 -17.77 3.46
C PRO A 75 13.49 -17.64 3.02
N GLY A 76 12.60 -17.71 3.99
CA GLY A 76 11.20 -17.43 3.78
C GLY A 76 10.59 -18.50 2.91
N ASN A 77 10.10 -19.48 3.56
CA ASN A 77 8.97 -20.13 2.95
C ASN A 77 7.86 -19.06 2.89
N ASP A 78 7.25 -18.90 1.74
CA ASP A 78 6.05 -18.09 1.59
C ASP A 78 4.84 -18.71 2.33
N PHE A 79 5.07 -19.58 3.30
CA PHE A 79 4.11 -20.26 4.16
C PHE A 79 3.91 -19.57 5.51
N GLY A 80 4.30 -18.30 5.62
CA GLY A 80 4.03 -17.48 6.80
C GLY A 80 2.54 -17.27 7.04
N LYS A 81 2.24 -16.71 8.19
CA LYS A 81 0.91 -16.26 8.56
C LYS A 81 0.94 -14.81 8.99
N ASP A 82 -0.17 -14.12 8.81
CA ASP A 82 -0.26 -12.68 9.03
C ASP A 82 0.11 -12.24 10.45
N TYR A 83 -0.10 -13.10 11.45
CA TYR A 83 0.20 -12.80 12.85
C TYR A 83 1.61 -13.18 13.31
N GLN A 84 2.39 -13.83 12.44
CA GLN A 84 3.77 -14.23 12.76
C GLN A 84 4.72 -13.03 12.70
N THR A 85 5.88 -13.17 13.31
CA THR A 85 6.91 -12.14 13.33
C THR A 85 7.60 -12.00 11.97
N TRP A 86 8.05 -10.82 11.65
CA TRP A 86 8.86 -10.61 10.45
C TRP A 86 10.20 -11.29 10.55
N ASN A 87 10.56 -12.00 9.50
CA ASN A 87 11.88 -12.57 9.33
C ASN A 87 12.89 -11.50 8.91
N TRP A 88 14.15 -11.82 9.10
CA TRP A 88 15.25 -11.04 8.56
C TRP A 88 15.52 -11.45 7.12
N GLY A 89 14.90 -10.76 6.19
CA GLY A 89 14.96 -11.03 4.77
C GLY A 89 13.57 -11.29 4.16
N GLY A 90 13.53 -11.42 2.87
CA GLY A 90 12.28 -11.63 2.13
C GLY A 90 12.45 -11.43 0.63
N SER A 91 11.36 -11.14 -0.06
CA SER A 91 11.36 -10.88 -1.50
C SER A 91 11.88 -9.47 -1.79
N ILE A 92 12.69 -9.34 -2.83
CA ILE A 92 13.17 -8.04 -3.28
C ILE A 92 12.02 -7.28 -3.95
N VAL A 93 11.81 -6.05 -3.51
CA VAL A 93 10.94 -5.07 -4.15
C VAL A 93 11.81 -3.96 -4.72
N VAL A 94 11.50 -3.53 -5.92
CA VAL A 94 12.22 -2.48 -6.63
C VAL A 94 11.25 -1.35 -6.97
N HIS A 95 11.64 -0.12 -6.65
CA HIS A 95 10.95 1.09 -7.05
C HIS A 95 11.86 1.96 -7.91
N LYS A 96 11.27 2.68 -8.85
CA LYS A 96 11.92 3.78 -9.55
C LYS A 96 11.80 5.05 -8.70
N ILE A 97 12.91 5.72 -8.45
CA ILE A 97 12.94 6.97 -7.67
C ILE A 97 12.55 8.14 -8.56
N LEU A 98 11.67 8.97 -8.05
CA LEU A 98 11.29 10.26 -8.61
C LEU A 98 11.87 11.38 -7.75
N GLN A 99 12.27 12.48 -8.37
CA GLN A 99 12.70 13.69 -7.66
C GLN A 99 11.70 14.81 -7.95
N HIS A 100 11.15 15.39 -6.89
CA HIS A 100 10.28 16.57 -6.98
C HIS A 100 11.11 17.85 -7.14
N GLU A 101 10.44 18.93 -7.51
CA GLU A 101 11.09 20.25 -7.71
C GLU A 101 11.81 20.77 -6.45
N ASP A 102 11.27 20.48 -5.28
CA ASP A 102 11.88 20.85 -3.99
C ASP A 102 13.03 19.93 -3.57
N GLY A 103 13.32 18.89 -4.34
CA GLY A 103 14.33 17.88 -4.08
C GLY A 103 13.86 16.71 -3.22
N THR A 104 12.63 16.70 -2.73
CA THR A 104 12.08 15.51 -2.06
C THR A 104 11.93 14.34 -3.03
N LEU A 105 11.89 13.13 -2.48
CA LEU A 105 11.83 11.91 -3.30
C LEU A 105 10.50 11.19 -3.13
N GLY A 106 9.91 10.83 -4.28
CA GLY A 106 8.84 9.88 -4.40
C GLY A 106 9.31 8.60 -5.09
N VAL A 107 8.42 7.64 -5.26
CA VAL A 107 8.68 6.40 -5.99
C VAL A 107 7.48 5.95 -6.81
N CYS A 108 7.78 5.34 -7.95
CA CYS A 108 6.77 4.75 -8.83
C CYS A 108 7.17 3.31 -9.23
N PRO A 109 6.26 2.55 -9.86
CA PRO A 109 6.59 1.23 -10.37
C PRO A 109 7.71 1.29 -11.39
N VAL A 110 8.54 0.26 -11.45
CA VAL A 110 9.50 0.11 -12.56
C VAL A 110 8.75 -0.25 -13.85
N ASP A 111 9.18 0.30 -14.97
CA ASP A 111 8.50 0.16 -16.26
C ASP A 111 8.30 -1.31 -16.67
N SER A 112 9.29 -2.17 -16.38
CA SER A 112 9.20 -3.61 -16.68
C SER A 112 8.08 -4.32 -15.91
N VAL A 113 7.80 -3.90 -14.67
CA VAL A 113 6.68 -4.44 -13.88
C VAL A 113 5.36 -3.86 -14.38
N ALA A 114 5.30 -2.53 -14.58
CA ALA A 114 4.09 -1.87 -15.06
C ALA A 114 3.60 -2.42 -16.41
N ASN A 115 4.54 -2.73 -17.32
CA ASN A 115 4.27 -3.23 -18.66
C ASN A 115 4.05 -4.74 -18.73
N ALA A 116 4.26 -5.49 -17.65
CA ALA A 116 4.00 -6.92 -17.63
C ALA A 116 2.49 -7.27 -17.62
N PHE A 117 1.66 -6.35 -17.16
CA PHE A 117 0.22 -6.52 -17.07
C PHE A 117 -0.49 -5.91 -18.29
N VAL A 118 -0.57 -6.68 -19.36
CA VAL A 118 -1.05 -6.25 -20.69
C VAL A 118 -2.54 -6.52 -20.95
N ARG A 119 -3.18 -7.37 -20.15
CA ARG A 119 -4.61 -7.62 -20.21
C ARG A 119 -5.29 -6.81 -19.13
N SER A 120 -6.52 -6.39 -19.41
CA SER A 120 -7.30 -5.58 -18.47
C SER A 120 -8.75 -6.01 -18.58
N GLU A 121 -9.37 -6.24 -17.45
CA GLU A 121 -10.79 -6.53 -17.31
C GLU A 121 -11.43 -5.49 -16.40
N GLU A 122 -12.62 -5.01 -16.74
CA GLU A 122 -13.36 -4.08 -15.89
C GLU A 122 -13.72 -4.75 -14.56
N ILE A 123 -13.58 -4.01 -13.47
CA ILE A 123 -14.03 -4.47 -12.17
C ILE A 123 -15.53 -4.19 -12.03
N HIS A 124 -16.29 -5.27 -11.81
CA HIS A 124 -17.71 -5.21 -11.55
C HIS A 124 -17.95 -5.40 -10.06
N ALA A 125 -18.40 -4.35 -9.38
CA ALA A 125 -18.73 -4.41 -7.97
C ALA A 125 -20.22 -4.14 -7.75
N GLU A 126 -20.79 -4.89 -6.80
CA GLU A 126 -22.19 -4.77 -6.38
C GLU A 126 -22.25 -4.36 -4.91
N GLY A 127 -23.19 -3.48 -4.58
CA GLY A 127 -23.39 -3.02 -3.21
C GLY A 127 -23.83 -4.17 -2.30
N LEU A 128 -23.06 -4.38 -1.23
CA LEU A 128 -23.37 -5.34 -0.18
C LEU A 128 -24.11 -4.66 0.98
N THR A 129 -23.61 -3.50 1.41
CA THR A 129 -24.24 -2.65 2.43
C THR A 129 -24.17 -1.20 1.96
N GLY A 130 -25.18 -0.40 2.36
CA GLY A 130 -25.31 0.99 1.90
C GLY A 130 -25.90 1.09 0.50
N THR A 131 -25.96 2.31 -0.02
CA THR A 131 -26.53 2.59 -1.34
C THR A 131 -25.41 2.90 -2.31
N TRP A 132 -25.19 1.98 -3.25
CA TRP A 132 -24.22 2.13 -4.31
C TRP A 132 -24.94 2.35 -5.65
N THR A 133 -24.40 3.25 -6.43
CA THR A 133 -24.89 3.55 -7.79
C THR A 133 -23.75 3.37 -8.77
N LYS A 134 -24.06 2.83 -9.95
CA LYS A 134 -23.10 2.70 -11.04
C LYS A 134 -23.57 3.56 -12.21
N ASP A 135 -22.68 4.42 -12.68
CA ASP A 135 -22.87 5.21 -13.89
C ASP A 135 -21.62 5.06 -14.78
N HIS A 136 -21.80 4.41 -15.93
CA HIS A 136 -20.70 4.03 -16.82
C HIS A 136 -19.58 3.30 -16.07
N ASN A 137 -18.39 3.90 -16.01
CA ASN A 137 -17.17 3.40 -15.35
C ASN A 137 -16.98 3.91 -13.91
N THR A 138 -17.99 4.55 -13.35
CA THR A 138 -17.97 5.12 -12.00
C THR A 138 -18.92 4.37 -11.08
N LEU A 139 -18.39 3.89 -9.97
CA LEU A 139 -19.14 3.33 -8.85
C LEU A 139 -19.12 4.36 -7.72
N SER A 140 -20.29 4.77 -7.24
CA SER A 140 -20.42 5.83 -6.23
C SER A 140 -21.25 5.36 -5.04
N CYS A 141 -20.85 5.78 -3.86
CA CYS A 141 -21.58 5.58 -2.62
C CYS A 141 -21.65 6.87 -1.81
N CYS A 142 -22.82 7.12 -1.25
CA CYS A 142 -23.03 8.11 -0.20
C CYS A 142 -23.38 7.36 1.08
N SER A 143 -22.50 7.43 2.07
CA SER A 143 -22.68 6.82 3.39
C SER A 143 -22.87 7.93 4.42
N GLU A 144 -24.11 8.28 4.70
CA GLU A 144 -24.41 9.34 5.65
C GLU A 144 -24.05 8.93 7.08
N TYR A 145 -24.30 7.65 7.40
CA TYR A 145 -23.97 7.05 8.70
C TYR A 145 -23.45 5.64 8.53
N GLY A 146 -22.39 5.33 9.28
CA GLY A 146 -21.86 3.99 9.36
C GLY A 146 -21.04 3.56 8.15
N TYR A 147 -21.09 2.29 7.86
CA TYR A 147 -20.20 1.61 6.91
C TYR A 147 -20.96 1.11 5.69
N SER A 148 -20.47 1.44 4.54
CA SER A 148 -20.97 0.97 3.26
C SER A 148 -19.90 0.21 2.50
N ALA A 149 -20.27 -0.94 1.94
CA ALA A 149 -19.36 -1.82 1.21
C ALA A 149 -19.95 -2.32 -0.10
N ALA A 150 -19.12 -2.49 -1.10
CA ALA A 150 -19.41 -3.15 -2.36
C ALA A 150 -18.42 -4.29 -2.59
N LEU A 151 -18.92 -5.44 -3.07
CA LEU A 151 -18.14 -6.63 -3.35
C LEU A 151 -17.93 -6.76 -4.86
N ALA A 152 -16.70 -7.05 -5.26
CA ALA A 152 -16.32 -7.29 -6.65
C ALA A 152 -15.85 -8.73 -6.88
N GLN A 153 -15.32 -9.00 -8.08
CA GLN A 153 -14.81 -10.32 -8.45
C GLN A 153 -13.61 -10.75 -7.60
N LYS A 154 -13.26 -12.02 -7.72
CA LYS A 154 -12.09 -12.61 -7.06
C LYS A 154 -10.79 -11.99 -7.58
N ILE A 155 -9.85 -11.81 -6.66
CA ILE A 155 -8.50 -11.34 -6.97
C ILE A 155 -7.66 -12.50 -7.48
N PRO A 156 -7.07 -12.43 -8.70
CA PRO A 156 -6.11 -13.41 -9.18
C PRO A 156 -4.82 -13.44 -8.34
N GLU A 157 -4.11 -14.54 -8.36
CA GLU A 157 -2.81 -14.70 -7.67
C GLU A 157 -1.76 -13.69 -8.17
N GLN A 158 -1.84 -13.37 -9.47
CA GLN A 158 -0.97 -12.35 -10.09
C GLN A 158 -1.85 -11.37 -10.86
N CYS A 159 -1.86 -10.12 -10.42
CA CYS A 159 -2.65 -9.07 -11.08
C CYS A 159 -2.13 -7.67 -10.74
N CYS A 160 -2.65 -6.72 -11.48
CA CYS A 160 -2.53 -5.30 -11.16
C CYS A 160 -3.95 -4.69 -11.11
N ILE A 161 -4.36 -4.25 -9.94
CA ILE A 161 -5.62 -3.53 -9.75
C ILE A 161 -5.34 -2.04 -9.92
N ARG A 162 -6.04 -1.40 -10.87
CA ARG A 162 -6.00 0.05 -11.06
C ARG A 162 -7.37 0.63 -10.82
N ALA A 163 -7.42 1.78 -10.17
CA ALA A 163 -8.64 2.55 -9.97
C ALA A 163 -8.29 3.99 -9.62
N THR A 164 -9.19 4.91 -9.87
CA THR A 164 -9.12 6.27 -9.34
C THR A 164 -10.15 6.40 -8.23
N LEU A 165 -9.70 6.75 -7.03
CA LEU A 165 -10.56 7.03 -5.89
C LEU A 165 -10.70 8.54 -5.72
N LYS A 166 -11.93 8.99 -5.44
CA LYS A 166 -12.23 10.36 -5.04
C LYS A 166 -13.21 10.32 -3.88
N TYR A 167 -12.94 11.08 -2.84
CA TYR A 167 -13.87 11.21 -1.73
C TYR A 167 -14.32 12.65 -1.56
N THR A 168 -15.54 12.81 -1.04
CA THR A 168 -16.10 14.11 -0.64
C THR A 168 -16.81 13.97 0.69
N GLY A 169 -17.02 15.10 1.36
CA GLY A 169 -17.47 15.09 2.74
C GLY A 169 -16.33 14.84 3.71
N GLU A 170 -16.64 14.20 4.83
CA GLU A 170 -15.68 13.93 5.91
C GLU A 170 -15.68 12.44 6.28
N PRO A 171 -15.31 11.54 5.35
CA PRO A 171 -15.27 10.13 5.66
C PRO A 171 -14.22 9.85 6.74
N SER A 172 -14.57 9.05 7.72
CA SER A 172 -13.61 8.59 8.72
C SER A 172 -12.57 7.68 8.08
N ARG A 173 -12.99 6.90 7.07
CA ARG A 173 -12.11 6.04 6.27
C ARG A 173 -12.80 5.58 4.99
N PHE A 174 -12.01 5.28 3.98
CA PHE A 174 -12.45 4.65 2.74
C PHE A 174 -11.31 3.80 2.17
N GLY A 175 -11.58 2.99 1.17
CA GLY A 175 -10.51 2.26 0.48
C GLY A 175 -10.92 0.94 -0.14
N LEU A 176 -9.93 0.04 -0.19
CA LEU A 176 -10.06 -1.29 -0.79
C LEU A 176 -10.08 -2.35 0.31
N ALA A 177 -10.95 -3.33 0.13
CA ALA A 177 -10.94 -4.57 0.87
C ALA A 177 -10.39 -5.68 -0.03
N LEU A 178 -9.34 -6.34 0.41
CA LEU A 178 -8.61 -7.33 -0.38
C LEU A 178 -8.81 -8.71 0.19
N GLN A 179 -9.00 -9.70 -0.69
CA GLN A 179 -9.19 -11.10 -0.27
C GLN A 179 -10.31 -11.25 0.77
N VAL A 180 -11.39 -10.47 0.63
CA VAL A 180 -12.53 -10.52 1.54
C VAL A 180 -13.48 -11.65 1.20
N ASP A 181 -14.16 -12.18 2.21
CA ASP A 181 -15.26 -13.10 2.01
C ASP A 181 -16.54 -12.37 1.59
N GLU A 182 -17.56 -13.14 1.25
CA GLU A 182 -18.86 -12.63 0.76
C GLU A 182 -19.62 -11.76 1.78
N LYS A 183 -19.24 -11.84 3.05
CA LYS A 183 -19.86 -11.07 4.14
C LYS A 183 -19.02 -9.88 4.60
N PHE A 184 -17.83 -9.73 4.06
CA PHE A 184 -16.85 -8.75 4.54
C PHE A 184 -16.41 -8.95 6.00
N ASP A 185 -16.53 -10.18 6.54
CA ASP A 185 -16.14 -10.49 7.90
C ASP A 185 -14.63 -10.66 8.05
N PHE A 186 -13.99 -11.22 7.02
CA PHE A 186 -12.56 -11.56 7.02
C PHE A 186 -11.89 -11.10 5.73
N GLY A 187 -10.68 -10.59 5.84
CA GLY A 187 -9.87 -10.14 4.72
C GLY A 187 -8.86 -9.08 5.17
N TYR A 188 -8.37 -8.34 4.21
CA TYR A 188 -7.42 -7.25 4.43
C TYR A 188 -8.03 -5.93 4.00
N TYR A 189 -7.67 -4.87 4.70
CA TYR A 189 -8.20 -3.55 4.45
C TYR A 189 -7.07 -2.57 4.21
N LEU A 190 -7.03 -1.98 3.02
CA LEU A 190 -6.27 -0.78 2.70
C LEU A 190 -7.16 0.41 2.99
N MET A 191 -6.91 1.06 4.13
CA MET A 191 -7.74 2.16 4.62
C MET A 191 -7.03 3.48 4.41
N PHE A 192 -7.68 4.35 3.68
CA PHE A 192 -7.33 5.76 3.57
C PHE A 192 -8.06 6.50 4.68
N GLU A 193 -7.30 7.16 5.55
CA GLU A 193 -7.82 7.88 6.72
C GLU A 193 -7.50 9.37 6.60
N PRO A 194 -8.45 10.19 6.09
CA PRO A 194 -8.21 11.61 5.84
C PRO A 194 -7.84 12.41 7.09
N GLU A 195 -8.49 12.16 8.21
CA GLU A 195 -8.22 12.82 9.49
C GLU A 195 -6.74 12.68 9.92
N PHE A 196 -6.15 11.51 9.63
CA PHE A 196 -4.78 11.21 10.03
C PHE A 196 -3.75 11.42 8.91
N ASN A 197 -4.19 11.75 7.70
CA ASN A 197 -3.31 11.86 6.53
C ASN A 197 -2.42 10.62 6.34
N ARG A 198 -3.04 9.45 6.27
CA ARG A 198 -2.32 8.18 6.13
C ARG A 198 -3.12 7.11 5.39
N ILE A 199 -2.40 6.11 4.92
CA ILE A 199 -2.94 4.81 4.54
C ILE A 199 -2.55 3.81 5.62
N GLN A 200 -3.47 2.92 5.99
CA GLN A 200 -3.22 1.77 6.84
C GLN A 200 -3.52 0.46 6.11
N PHE A 201 -2.75 -0.56 6.41
CA PHE A 201 -3.06 -1.94 6.06
C PHE A 201 -3.40 -2.71 7.34
N ARG A 202 -4.56 -3.36 7.32
CA ARG A 202 -5.04 -4.19 8.44
C ARG A 202 -5.47 -5.56 7.97
N SER A 203 -5.18 -6.57 8.80
CA SER A 203 -5.73 -7.91 8.67
C SER A 203 -6.84 -8.15 9.68
N GLY A 204 -8.02 -8.56 9.22
CA GLY A 204 -9.14 -8.92 10.09
C GLY A 204 -8.86 -10.16 10.94
N LEU A 205 -8.07 -11.10 10.43
CA LEU A 205 -7.75 -12.36 11.13
C LEU A 205 -7.03 -12.15 12.46
N ARG A 206 -6.17 -11.15 12.54
CA ARG A 206 -5.38 -10.90 13.75
C ARG A 206 -6.22 -10.66 15.01
N MET A 207 -7.43 -10.16 14.84
CA MET A 207 -8.35 -9.95 15.95
C MET A 207 -8.90 -11.25 16.53
N TYR A 208 -9.00 -12.31 15.72
CA TYR A 208 -9.63 -13.58 16.12
C TYR A 208 -8.62 -14.62 16.59
N GLU A 209 -7.50 -14.78 15.92
CA GLU A 209 -6.54 -15.84 16.24
C GLU A 209 -5.66 -15.53 17.45
N GLN A 210 -5.54 -14.31 17.85
CA GLN A 210 -4.80 -13.94 19.07
C GLN A 210 -5.63 -14.04 20.36
N GLY A 211 -6.73 -14.81 20.33
CA GLY A 211 -7.38 -15.34 21.53
C GLY A 211 -7.90 -14.28 22.49
N GLY A 212 -8.73 -13.38 22.03
CA GLY A 212 -9.38 -12.39 22.90
C GLY A 212 -8.46 -11.29 23.41
N GLN A 213 -7.25 -11.22 22.95
CA GLN A 213 -6.46 -10.01 23.11
C GLN A 213 -6.99 -8.96 22.15
N MET A 214 -7.98 -8.27 22.60
CA MET A 214 -8.65 -7.18 21.90
C MET A 214 -7.77 -5.94 21.83
N PHE A 215 -6.54 -6.10 21.42
CA PHE A 215 -5.77 -4.95 21.05
C PHE A 215 -6.04 -4.63 19.59
N PRO A 216 -6.65 -3.48 19.30
CA PRO A 216 -6.92 -3.04 17.95
C PRO A 216 -5.64 -2.72 17.16
N TYR A 217 -4.50 -3.15 17.64
CA TYR A 217 -3.19 -3.00 17.03
C TYR A 217 -2.88 -4.05 15.97
N ALA A 218 -3.88 -4.55 15.32
CA ALA A 218 -3.75 -5.20 14.03
C ALA A 218 -3.46 -4.19 12.90
N VAL A 219 -2.98 -2.98 13.23
CA VAL A 219 -2.32 -2.15 12.25
C VAL A 219 -1.03 -2.84 11.88
N GLU A 220 -1.08 -3.52 10.78
CA GLU A 220 0.08 -4.20 10.24
C GLU A 220 1.13 -3.18 9.85
N MET A 221 0.69 -2.19 9.09
CA MET A 221 1.53 -1.14 8.58
C MET A 221 0.74 0.13 8.34
N GLU A 222 1.44 1.25 8.33
CA GLU A 222 0.91 2.54 7.94
C GLU A 222 1.92 3.32 7.10
N ARG A 223 1.41 4.20 6.27
CA ARG A 223 2.19 5.09 5.42
C ARG A 223 1.59 6.49 5.44
N PRO A 224 2.38 7.55 5.68
CA PRO A 224 1.92 8.92 5.51
C PRO A 224 1.48 9.18 4.07
N LEU A 225 0.30 9.77 3.91
CA LEU A 225 -0.26 10.24 2.64
C LEU A 225 -1.13 11.44 2.93
N THR A 226 -0.85 12.57 2.31
CA THR A 226 -1.74 13.73 2.41
C THR A 226 -3.02 13.47 1.63
N LEU A 227 -4.14 13.53 2.34
CA LEU A 227 -5.48 13.28 1.81
C LEU A 227 -6.29 14.58 1.86
N GLU A 228 -6.78 15.01 0.71
CA GLU A 228 -7.57 16.21 0.55
C GLU A 228 -8.90 15.86 -0.11
N THR A 229 -9.98 16.40 0.43
CA THR A 229 -11.32 16.20 -0.12
C THR A 229 -11.39 16.72 -1.56
N ASP A 230 -12.19 16.06 -2.37
CA ASP A 230 -12.45 16.39 -3.77
C ASP A 230 -11.26 16.21 -4.73
N LYS A 231 -10.15 15.67 -4.23
CA LYS A 231 -9.00 15.25 -5.05
C LYS A 231 -9.13 13.79 -5.51
N GLU A 232 -8.54 13.53 -6.66
CA GLU A 232 -8.43 12.19 -7.23
C GLU A 232 -7.13 11.53 -6.78
N TYR A 233 -7.21 10.24 -6.47
CA TYR A 233 -6.09 9.38 -6.08
C TYR A 233 -6.03 8.21 -7.05
N GLU A 234 -5.07 8.24 -7.95
CA GLU A 234 -4.80 7.15 -8.87
C GLU A 234 -4.09 6.01 -8.12
N LEU A 235 -4.66 4.83 -8.19
CA LEU A 235 -4.13 3.63 -7.55
C LEU A 235 -3.62 2.64 -8.59
N ALA A 236 -2.45 2.06 -8.30
CA ALA A 236 -1.96 0.86 -8.97
C ALA A 236 -1.47 -0.12 -7.90
N LEU A 237 -2.21 -1.19 -7.68
CA LEU A 237 -1.90 -2.23 -6.70
C LEU A 237 -1.43 -3.49 -7.44
N TYR A 238 -0.14 -3.78 -7.34
CA TYR A 238 0.48 -4.98 -7.89
C TYR A 238 0.46 -6.08 -6.85
N ILE A 239 -0.05 -7.24 -7.24
CA ILE A 239 -0.14 -8.43 -6.39
C ILE A 239 0.57 -9.58 -7.09
N GLN A 240 1.42 -10.27 -6.36
CA GLN A 240 2.03 -11.52 -6.74
C GLN A 240 2.07 -12.44 -5.52
N ASP A 241 1.28 -13.51 -5.55
CA ASP A 241 1.13 -14.44 -4.44
C ASP A 241 0.79 -13.71 -3.12
N THR A 242 1.69 -13.76 -2.16
CA THR A 242 1.52 -13.12 -0.84
C THR A 242 1.95 -11.66 -0.79
N ILE A 243 2.72 -11.20 -1.77
CA ILE A 243 3.25 -9.85 -1.79
C ILE A 243 2.33 -8.89 -2.54
N ALA A 244 2.17 -7.70 -2.00
CA ALA A 244 1.44 -6.63 -2.65
C ALA A 244 2.17 -5.30 -2.48
N VAL A 245 2.14 -4.48 -3.52
CA VAL A 245 2.69 -3.12 -3.52
C VAL A 245 1.67 -2.18 -4.14
N LEU A 246 1.15 -1.28 -3.32
CA LEU A 246 0.29 -0.18 -3.77
C LEU A 246 1.15 1.01 -4.15
N TYR A 247 0.83 1.63 -5.28
CA TYR A 247 1.30 2.98 -5.62
C TYR A 247 0.10 3.92 -5.68
N VAL A 248 0.27 5.10 -5.10
CA VAL A 248 -0.72 6.18 -5.16
C VAL A 248 -0.11 7.34 -5.92
N ASN A 249 -0.81 7.81 -6.96
CA ASN A 249 -0.42 8.92 -7.83
C ASN A 249 0.98 8.74 -8.46
N ASN A 250 1.42 7.50 -8.65
CA ASN A 250 2.79 7.18 -9.08
C ASN A 250 3.88 7.91 -8.28
N ASP A 251 3.66 8.10 -6.99
CA ASP A 251 4.55 8.88 -6.11
C ASP A 251 4.79 8.21 -4.75
N VAL A 252 3.77 7.62 -4.16
CA VAL A 252 3.83 6.99 -2.84
C VAL A 252 3.66 5.48 -2.96
N ALA A 253 4.65 4.71 -2.52
CA ALA A 253 4.55 3.26 -2.47
C ALA A 253 4.17 2.77 -1.06
N PHE A 254 3.44 1.67 -1.00
CA PHE A 254 3.07 0.97 0.21
C PHE A 254 3.06 -0.54 -0.03
N GLY A 255 4.14 -1.20 0.38
CA GLY A 255 4.33 -2.64 0.27
C GLY A 255 3.86 -3.39 1.53
N PHE A 256 3.21 -4.54 1.35
CA PHE A 256 2.71 -5.39 2.44
C PHE A 256 2.59 -6.85 1.97
N ARG A 257 2.20 -7.75 2.88
CA ARG A 257 1.95 -9.16 2.59
C ARG A 257 0.60 -9.63 3.08
N MET A 258 0.03 -10.58 2.35
CA MET A 258 -1.24 -11.25 2.62
C MET A 258 -1.02 -12.75 2.60
N TYR A 259 -1.05 -13.42 3.77
CA TYR A 259 -0.78 -14.85 3.85
C TYR A 259 -2.03 -15.72 3.99
N ASN A 260 -2.95 -15.29 4.85
CA ASN A 260 -4.01 -16.17 5.35
C ASN A 260 -5.19 -16.29 4.40
N TYR A 261 -5.40 -15.30 3.53
CA TYR A 261 -6.52 -15.30 2.60
C TYR A 261 -6.02 -15.15 1.17
N GLN A 262 -6.41 -16.09 0.33
CA GLN A 262 -6.09 -16.11 -1.09
C GLN A 262 -7.33 -16.52 -1.90
N GLY A 263 -7.42 -16.05 -3.14
CA GLY A 263 -8.48 -16.40 -4.08
C GLY A 263 -9.88 -15.91 -3.68
N ARG A 264 -9.95 -14.91 -2.81
CA ARG A 264 -11.18 -14.23 -2.38
C ARG A 264 -11.39 -12.94 -3.16
N SER A 265 -12.42 -12.20 -2.80
CA SER A 265 -12.89 -11.06 -3.57
C SER A 265 -12.17 -9.76 -3.25
N LEU A 266 -12.20 -8.86 -4.21
CA LEU A 266 -11.95 -7.43 -4.03
C LEU A 266 -13.24 -6.77 -3.53
N GLY A 267 -13.10 -5.70 -2.75
CA GLY A 267 -14.20 -4.85 -2.39
C GLY A 267 -13.78 -3.39 -2.25
N PHE A 268 -14.78 -2.53 -2.19
CA PHE A 268 -14.64 -1.11 -1.91
C PHE A 268 -15.48 -0.76 -0.70
N PHE A 269 -15.04 0.20 0.09
CA PHE A 269 -15.80 0.61 1.27
C PHE A 269 -15.59 2.09 1.58
N VAL A 270 -16.56 2.65 2.29
CA VAL A 270 -16.51 3.99 2.86
C VAL A 270 -17.29 4.02 4.18
N SER A 271 -16.77 4.76 5.15
CA SER A 271 -17.46 5.07 6.40
C SER A 271 -17.66 6.57 6.51
N GLU A 272 -18.92 7.01 6.61
CA GLU A 272 -19.29 8.41 6.87
C GLU A 272 -18.73 9.38 5.82
N GLY A 273 -19.39 9.48 4.68
CA GLY A 273 -18.96 10.34 3.58
C GLY A 273 -19.28 9.75 2.23
N ASN A 274 -18.69 10.29 1.19
CA ASN A 274 -18.92 9.85 -0.18
C ASN A 274 -17.64 9.31 -0.79
N LEU A 275 -17.77 8.24 -1.56
CA LEU A 275 -16.69 7.64 -2.33
C LEU A 275 -17.13 7.46 -3.78
N GLU A 276 -16.27 7.89 -4.69
CA GLU A 276 -16.31 7.53 -6.11
C GLU A 276 -15.12 6.66 -6.44
N VAL A 277 -15.37 5.57 -7.14
CA VAL A 277 -14.38 4.66 -7.69
C VAL A 277 -14.53 4.67 -9.20
N ARG A 278 -13.53 5.13 -9.93
CA ARG A 278 -13.57 5.29 -11.38
C ARG A 278 -12.52 4.41 -12.05
N ASP A 279 -12.82 4.01 -13.28
CA ASP A 279 -11.90 3.31 -14.19
C ASP A 279 -11.26 2.08 -13.53
N ALA A 280 -12.02 1.39 -12.68
CA ALA A 280 -11.52 0.25 -11.94
C ALA A 280 -11.33 -0.96 -12.87
N VAL A 281 -10.09 -1.43 -12.97
CA VAL A 281 -9.68 -2.57 -13.80
C VAL A 281 -8.71 -3.48 -13.07
N ILE A 282 -8.68 -4.76 -13.49
CA ILE A 282 -7.78 -5.78 -12.96
C ILE A 282 -7.08 -6.52 -14.10
#